data_e789e90d7fe52d1b6a68db6afc59ed88
#
_entry.id   e789e90d7fe52d1b6a68db6afc59ed88
#
_cell.length_a   1.000
_cell.length_b   1.000
_cell.length_c   1.000
_cell.angle_alpha   90.00
_cell.angle_beta   90.00
_cell.angle_gamma   90.00
#
_symmetry.space_group_name_H-M   'P 1'
#
loop_
_entity.id
_entity.type
_entity.pdbx_description
1 polymer ?
#
loop_
_entity_poly.entity_id
_entity_poly.type
_entity_poly.pdbx_seq_one_letter_code
_entity_poly.pdbx_strand_id
1 'polypeptide(L)'
;MRVGLEDDILTRLFIVLMVWLFVPNPVAGFDGSLEGRVVLGSVYVPDSPLGFKDFDSEAELRLGVLGNVWQGDEWQLDYELTADGKQVDGPSEQASLRQETDIDFFRAWLRLDNGRLSLRGGRQKILFGSGFIFRPLGIFDTRNITGVVPQTRGVDGLRSTFFLDDTSSVQGWVVPAKLGSRMIAGLRWEALLGEVESGVVAQYHPISDLDELPQFGREMIQLGYHFKGEYHAAYWSEGRVDLERVKENHPVRFDAVVGTDYTFDVGDGLHVLLEYFFSTREPQFSQDDVKGDRSIHQFGVLLDQPISADIRWQLFSLFDVRDGSFQLVPQVEYTLTSQIFLYITGKWGGTLKTDRTAGRLFKETADFNGTEPNVGLTVIAHF
;
A
#
# COMPACT_ATOMS: atom_id res chain seq x y z
N MET A 1 2.35 -7.24 39.67
CA MET A 1 2.86 -6.92 38.34
C MET A 1 1.73 -6.42 37.45
N ARG A 2 1.07 -5.32 37.83
CA ARG A 2 -0.10 -4.72 37.15
C ARG A 2 0.07 -3.21 36.87
N VAL A 3 1.26 -2.67 37.15
CA VAL A 3 1.51 -1.21 37.14
C VAL A 3 1.93 -0.65 35.78
N GLY A 4 2.28 -1.49 34.81
CA GLY A 4 2.84 -1.02 33.54
C GLY A 4 1.85 -0.71 32.41
N LEU A 5 0.59 -1.20 32.48
CA LEU A 5 -0.36 -1.02 31.37
C LEU A 5 -1.20 0.28 31.50
N GLU A 6 -1.48 0.71 32.72
CA GLU A 6 -2.29 1.94 32.94
C GLU A 6 -1.52 3.21 32.62
N ASP A 7 -0.21 3.24 32.93
CA ASP A 7 0.63 4.40 32.66
C ASP A 7 0.86 4.64 31.15
N ASP A 8 0.87 3.57 30.35
CA ASP A 8 1.12 3.66 28.91
C ASP A 8 -0.12 4.18 28.16
N ILE A 9 -1.32 3.73 28.52
CA ILE A 9 -2.59 4.21 27.93
C ILE A 9 -2.85 5.67 28.29
N LEU A 10 -2.58 6.05 29.53
CA LEU A 10 -2.75 7.45 29.97
C LEU A 10 -1.74 8.36 29.28
N THR A 11 -0.52 7.92 29.08
CA THR A 11 0.51 8.69 28.34
C THR A 11 0.11 8.88 26.88
N ARG A 12 -0.44 7.85 26.23
CA ARG A 12 -0.94 7.91 24.85
C ARG A 12 -2.16 8.83 24.71
N LEU A 13 -3.12 8.74 25.63
CA LEU A 13 -4.26 9.65 25.71
C LEU A 13 -3.80 11.09 25.96
N PHE A 14 -2.78 11.30 26.78
CA PHE A 14 -2.21 12.61 27.06
C PHE A 14 -1.51 13.21 25.84
N ILE A 15 -0.78 12.40 25.04
CA ILE A 15 -0.19 12.83 23.77
C ILE A 15 -1.29 13.26 22.78
N VAL A 16 -2.36 12.47 22.64
CA VAL A 16 -3.50 12.83 21.79
C VAL A 16 -4.17 14.12 22.25
N LEU A 17 -4.37 14.28 23.56
CA LEU A 17 -4.97 15.49 24.14
C LEU A 17 -4.08 16.71 23.96
N MET A 18 -2.74 16.54 24.10
CA MET A 18 -1.76 17.60 23.87
C MET A 18 -1.69 18.01 22.40
N VAL A 19 -1.73 17.06 21.46
CA VAL A 19 -1.79 17.38 20.02
C VAL A 19 -3.05 18.19 19.72
N TRP A 20 -4.19 17.84 20.34
CA TRP A 20 -5.47 18.57 20.18
C TRP A 20 -5.42 20.00 20.75
N LEU A 21 -4.67 20.22 21.83
CA LEU A 21 -4.49 21.54 22.45
C LEU A 21 -3.50 22.44 21.71
N PHE A 22 -2.61 21.86 20.90
CA PHE A 22 -1.57 22.58 20.17
C PHE A 22 -1.84 22.69 18.66
N VAL A 23 -3.05 22.39 18.15
CA VAL A 23 -3.41 22.73 16.76
C VAL A 23 -3.36 24.26 16.65
N PRO A 24 -2.33 24.84 16.02
CA PRO A 24 -2.24 26.28 15.91
C PRO A 24 -3.37 26.79 15.01
N ASN A 25 -4.05 27.80 15.44
CA ASN A 25 -4.79 28.64 14.52
C ASN A 25 -3.85 29.04 13.37
N PRO A 26 -4.32 29.14 12.12
CA PRO A 26 -3.47 29.47 11.00
C PRO A 26 -2.66 30.72 11.31
N VAL A 27 -1.36 30.59 11.30
CA VAL A 27 -0.44 31.70 11.54
C VAL A 27 -0.67 32.69 10.41
N ALA A 28 -1.09 33.89 10.75
CA ALA A 28 -1.38 34.93 9.77
C ALA A 28 -0.13 35.22 8.91
N GLY A 29 -0.24 34.98 7.60
CA GLY A 29 0.86 35.15 6.63
C GLY A 29 1.49 33.86 6.10
N PHE A 30 1.03 32.68 6.53
CA PHE A 30 1.48 31.41 6.00
C PHE A 30 0.48 30.89 4.94
N ASP A 31 0.90 30.83 3.68
CA ASP A 31 0.07 30.30 2.59
C ASP A 31 0.23 28.78 2.49
N GLY A 32 -0.29 28.08 3.51
CA GLY A 32 -0.20 26.64 3.60
C GLY A 32 -1.21 26.07 4.60
N SER A 33 -1.52 24.78 4.45
CA SER A 33 -2.34 24.00 5.38
C SER A 33 -1.45 23.15 6.28
N LEU A 34 -1.87 23.03 7.54
CA LEU A 34 -1.34 22.04 8.49
C LEU A 34 -2.30 20.86 8.51
N GLU A 35 -1.78 19.69 8.34
CA GLU A 35 -2.54 18.44 8.38
C GLU A 35 -1.88 17.48 9.37
N GLY A 36 -2.70 16.72 10.07
CA GLY A 36 -2.18 15.74 11.00
C GLY A 36 -3.06 14.51 11.09
N ARG A 37 -2.43 13.41 11.49
CA ARG A 37 -3.10 12.14 11.76
C ARG A 37 -2.49 11.45 12.95
N VAL A 38 -3.34 10.98 13.85
CA VAL A 38 -2.97 10.06 14.93
C VAL A 38 -3.65 8.73 14.69
N VAL A 39 -2.90 7.64 14.80
CA VAL A 39 -3.41 6.27 14.75
C VAL A 39 -3.02 5.58 16.05
N LEU A 40 -4.02 4.99 16.72
CA LEU A 40 -3.82 4.15 17.88
C LEU A 40 -4.49 2.81 17.59
N GLY A 41 -3.70 1.76 17.52
CA GLY A 41 -4.16 0.41 17.22
C GLY A 41 -3.77 -0.59 18.29
N SER A 42 -4.60 -1.59 18.51
CA SER A 42 -4.28 -2.77 19.29
C SER A 42 -4.88 -3.99 18.62
N VAL A 43 -4.10 -5.05 18.51
CA VAL A 43 -4.51 -6.32 17.90
C VAL A 43 -4.34 -7.42 18.93
N TYR A 44 -5.42 -8.16 19.17
CA TYR A 44 -5.40 -9.37 19.99
C TYR A 44 -5.15 -10.58 19.09
N VAL A 45 -4.12 -11.37 19.41
CA VAL A 45 -3.78 -12.62 18.74
C VAL A 45 -3.97 -13.77 19.74
N PRO A 46 -5.06 -14.53 19.65
CA PRO A 46 -5.27 -15.70 20.51
C PRO A 46 -4.22 -16.78 20.18
N ASP A 47 -3.77 -17.49 21.20
CA ASP A 47 -2.87 -18.66 21.08
C ASP A 47 -1.51 -18.40 20.47
N SER A 48 -0.88 -17.28 20.80
CA SER A 48 0.54 -17.08 20.45
C SER A 48 1.41 -18.25 20.93
N PRO A 49 2.04 -19.03 20.01
CA PRO A 49 2.72 -20.29 20.34
C PRO A 49 3.92 -20.15 21.27
N LEU A 50 4.32 -18.94 21.59
CA LEU A 50 5.51 -18.64 22.41
C LEU A 50 5.17 -18.13 23.84
N GLY A 51 3.88 -18.08 24.23
CA GLY A 51 3.46 -17.65 25.58
C GLY A 51 3.79 -16.18 25.88
N PHE A 52 3.94 -15.35 24.86
CA PHE A 52 4.14 -13.91 24.97
C PHE A 52 2.79 -13.17 25.05
N LYS A 53 2.85 -11.86 25.29
CA LYS A 53 1.66 -11.00 25.42
C LYS A 53 0.72 -11.19 24.22
N ASP A 54 -0.55 -11.42 24.50
CA ASP A 54 -1.59 -11.65 23.49
C ASP A 54 -2.00 -10.38 22.71
N PHE A 55 -1.31 -9.25 22.91
CA PHE A 55 -1.64 -7.98 22.32
C PHE A 55 -0.43 -7.32 21.64
N ASP A 56 -0.60 -7.00 20.36
CA ASP A 56 0.22 -6.05 19.63
C ASP A 56 -0.42 -4.68 19.72
N SER A 57 0.37 -3.64 19.95
CA SER A 57 -0.13 -2.26 19.93
C SER A 57 0.72 -1.36 19.06
N GLU A 58 0.07 -0.43 18.40
CA GLU A 58 0.66 0.52 17.47
C GLU A 58 0.20 1.93 17.80
N ALA A 59 1.13 2.87 17.79
CA ALA A 59 0.84 4.29 17.83
C ALA A 59 1.59 4.98 16.68
N GLU A 60 0.89 5.75 15.87
CA GLU A 60 1.47 6.57 14.80
C GLU A 60 1.01 8.02 14.97
N LEU A 61 1.95 8.94 14.85
CA LEU A 61 1.68 10.36 14.73
C LEU A 61 2.27 10.85 13.42
N ARG A 62 1.43 11.45 12.58
CA ARG A 62 1.85 12.09 11.34
C ARG A 62 1.50 13.56 11.37
N LEU A 63 2.46 14.41 11.01
CA LEU A 63 2.31 15.85 10.91
C LEU A 63 2.83 16.32 9.57
N GLY A 64 2.05 17.12 8.87
CA GLY A 64 2.37 17.62 7.54
C GLY A 64 2.02 19.09 7.37
N VAL A 65 2.84 19.76 6.59
CA VAL A 65 2.57 21.10 6.09
C VAL A 65 2.67 21.06 4.57
N LEU A 66 1.71 21.65 3.89
CA LEU A 66 1.69 21.75 2.44
C LEU A 66 1.23 23.17 2.06
N GLY A 67 1.74 23.66 0.95
CA GLY A 67 1.39 24.99 0.51
C GLY A 67 2.14 25.44 -0.73
N ASN A 68 1.99 26.70 -1.03
CA ASN A 68 2.67 27.36 -2.14
C ASN A 68 3.77 28.27 -1.58
N VAL A 69 4.99 28.12 -2.10
CA VAL A 69 6.13 28.97 -1.76
C VAL A 69 6.14 30.24 -2.60
N TRP A 70 5.72 30.12 -3.86
CA TRP A 70 5.75 31.21 -4.81
C TRP A 70 4.79 30.95 -5.98
N GLN A 71 4.09 31.98 -6.36
CA GLN A 71 3.21 32.00 -7.53
C GLN A 71 3.54 33.21 -8.39
N GLY A 72 4.02 32.95 -9.62
CA GLY A 72 4.23 33.96 -10.65
C GLY A 72 3.12 33.89 -11.70
N ASP A 73 3.30 34.61 -12.81
CA ASP A 73 2.30 34.71 -13.88
C ASP A 73 2.09 33.36 -14.61
N GLU A 74 3.15 32.59 -14.79
CA GLU A 74 3.13 31.31 -15.53
C GLU A 74 3.54 30.10 -14.68
N TRP A 75 4.28 30.33 -13.60
CA TRP A 75 4.87 29.26 -12.79
C TRP A 75 4.45 29.37 -11.35
N GLN A 76 4.30 28.20 -10.70
CA GLN A 76 4.10 28.08 -9.26
C GLN A 76 5.11 27.12 -8.66
N LEU A 77 5.48 27.36 -7.41
CA LEU A 77 6.35 26.49 -6.62
C LEU A 77 5.60 26.03 -5.36
N ASP A 78 5.28 24.75 -5.31
CA ASP A 78 4.59 24.14 -4.20
C ASP A 78 5.52 23.23 -3.40
N TYR A 79 5.11 22.95 -2.16
CA TYR A 79 5.82 22.03 -1.29
C TYR A 79 4.88 21.17 -0.44
N GLU A 80 5.39 20.04 -0.01
CA GLU A 80 4.83 19.23 1.08
C GLU A 80 5.99 18.72 1.93
N LEU A 81 5.83 18.88 3.25
CA LEU A 81 6.73 18.32 4.23
C LEU A 81 5.89 17.58 5.28
N THR A 82 5.91 16.27 5.27
CA THR A 82 5.15 15.43 6.17
C THR A 82 6.09 14.41 6.82
N ALA A 83 6.14 14.43 8.15
CA ALA A 83 6.88 13.45 8.95
C ALA A 83 5.91 12.51 9.66
N ASP A 84 6.29 11.26 9.83
CA ASP A 84 5.60 10.30 10.67
C ASP A 84 6.56 9.71 11.73
N GLY A 85 6.00 9.54 12.93
CA GLY A 85 6.62 8.78 14.00
C GLY A 85 5.72 7.59 14.31
N LYS A 86 6.31 6.40 14.33
CA LYS A 86 5.61 5.16 14.60
C LYS A 86 6.28 4.42 15.76
N GLN A 87 5.46 3.92 16.67
CA GLN A 87 5.88 3.03 17.75
C GLN A 87 5.06 1.75 17.68
N VAL A 88 5.73 0.62 17.72
CA VAL A 88 5.10 -0.71 17.77
C VAL A 88 5.60 -1.43 19.01
N ASP A 89 4.68 -2.01 19.77
CA ASP A 89 4.99 -2.85 20.93
C ASP A 89 4.18 -4.15 20.81
N GLY A 90 4.85 -5.30 20.74
CA GLY A 90 4.18 -6.60 20.64
C GLY A 90 5.10 -7.77 20.39
N PRO A 91 4.55 -9.00 20.47
CA PRO A 91 5.29 -10.24 20.35
C PRO A 91 5.52 -10.73 18.92
N SER A 92 5.33 -9.93 17.88
CA SER A 92 5.51 -10.42 16.52
C SER A 92 6.89 -11.08 16.37
N GLU A 93 6.97 -12.21 15.67
CA GLU A 93 8.22 -12.98 15.47
C GLU A 93 9.36 -12.14 14.85
N GLN A 94 9.03 -11.02 14.22
CA GLN A 94 9.97 -10.02 13.69
C GLN A 94 10.38 -8.98 14.74
N ALA A 95 9.60 -8.79 15.78
CA ALA A 95 9.89 -7.90 16.90
C ALA A 95 10.41 -8.73 18.08
N SER A 96 11.55 -9.38 17.91
CA SER A 96 12.28 -9.93 19.04
C SER A 96 12.59 -8.81 20.04
N LEU A 97 11.70 -8.57 21.01
CA LEU A 97 11.88 -7.71 22.17
C LEU A 97 12.25 -6.24 21.87
N ARG A 98 11.78 -5.64 20.77
CA ARG A 98 12.06 -4.26 20.45
C ARG A 98 10.80 -3.40 20.50
N GLN A 99 10.82 -2.47 21.41
CA GLN A 99 10.13 -1.21 21.29
C GLN A 99 10.80 -0.46 20.14
N GLU A 100 10.26 -0.55 18.92
CA GLU A 100 10.82 0.11 17.75
C GLU A 100 10.11 1.44 17.57
N THR A 101 10.85 2.51 17.79
CA THR A 101 10.39 3.85 17.46
C THR A 101 11.07 4.26 16.17
N ASP A 102 10.30 4.45 15.13
CA ASP A 102 10.77 4.93 13.83
C ASP A 102 10.22 6.34 13.58
N ILE A 103 11.09 7.25 13.19
CA ILE A 103 10.73 8.62 12.79
C ILE A 103 11.32 8.85 11.42
N ASP A 104 10.46 9.08 10.43
CA ASP A 104 10.89 9.29 9.05
C ASP A 104 10.00 10.34 8.35
N PHE A 105 10.46 10.85 7.22
CA PHE A 105 9.63 11.66 6.34
C PHE A 105 8.70 10.76 5.53
N PHE A 106 7.41 10.98 5.66
CA PHE A 106 6.40 10.34 4.83
C PHE A 106 6.35 10.97 3.44
N ARG A 107 6.47 12.33 3.38
CA ARG A 107 6.60 13.16 2.18
C ARG A 107 7.56 14.31 2.46
N ALA A 108 8.38 14.65 1.48
CA ALA A 108 9.26 15.83 1.55
C ALA A 108 9.65 16.21 0.12
N TRP A 109 8.87 17.06 -0.54
CA TRP A 109 9.09 17.40 -1.94
C TRP A 109 8.80 18.87 -2.25
N LEU A 110 9.42 19.34 -3.34
CA LEU A 110 9.12 20.59 -4.02
C LEU A 110 8.59 20.30 -5.42
N ARG A 111 7.62 21.09 -5.89
CA ARG A 111 7.05 21.00 -7.23
C ARG A 111 7.05 22.34 -7.93
N LEU A 112 7.68 22.41 -9.08
CA LEU A 112 7.61 23.53 -10.01
C LEU A 112 6.62 23.16 -11.13
N ASP A 113 5.60 23.97 -11.36
CA ASP A 113 4.49 23.69 -12.26
C ASP A 113 4.08 24.92 -13.06
N ASN A 114 3.80 24.75 -14.37
CA ASN A 114 3.24 25.81 -15.22
C ASN A 114 1.97 25.36 -15.96
N GLY A 115 1.29 24.32 -15.47
CA GLY A 115 0.11 23.73 -16.10
C GLY A 115 0.44 22.78 -17.27
N ARG A 116 1.55 23.00 -17.99
CA ARG A 116 1.99 22.11 -19.08
C ARG A 116 3.15 21.20 -18.69
N LEU A 117 4.03 21.68 -17.84
CA LEU A 117 5.17 20.95 -17.31
C LEU A 117 5.14 21.00 -15.79
N SER A 118 5.17 19.82 -15.14
CA SER A 118 5.29 19.68 -13.71
C SER A 118 6.59 18.94 -13.38
N LEU A 119 7.46 19.55 -12.60
CA LEU A 119 8.71 18.96 -12.11
C LEU A 119 8.62 18.81 -10.61
N ARG A 120 8.78 17.59 -10.09
CA ARG A 120 8.76 17.33 -8.65
C ARG A 120 10.02 16.60 -8.21
N GLY A 121 10.70 17.13 -7.19
CA GLY A 121 11.89 16.54 -6.60
C GLY A 121 11.74 16.32 -5.11
N GLY A 122 12.27 15.20 -4.60
CA GLY A 122 12.21 14.80 -3.20
C GLY A 122 11.39 13.55 -2.95
N ARG A 123 11.05 13.29 -1.67
CA ARG A 123 10.27 12.12 -1.24
C ARG A 123 8.80 12.30 -1.59
N GLN A 124 8.32 11.54 -2.55
CA GLN A 124 7.00 11.67 -3.15
C GLN A 124 6.35 10.33 -3.42
N LYS A 125 5.01 10.31 -3.50
CA LYS A 125 4.28 9.14 -3.95
C LYS A 125 4.42 9.00 -5.47
N ILE A 126 4.87 7.83 -5.92
CA ILE A 126 4.87 7.41 -7.32
C ILE A 126 4.02 6.14 -7.40
N LEU A 127 2.94 6.20 -8.16
CA LEU A 127 1.97 5.12 -8.23
C LEU A 127 1.41 5.05 -9.64
N PHE A 128 1.32 3.84 -10.19
CA PHE A 128 0.82 3.57 -11.52
C PHE A 128 -0.22 2.44 -11.47
N GLY A 129 -0.98 2.33 -12.57
CA GLY A 129 -1.91 1.25 -12.79
C GLY A 129 -3.29 1.49 -12.22
N SER A 130 -4.22 0.65 -12.65
CA SER A 130 -5.65 0.70 -12.35
C SER A 130 -6.08 -0.36 -11.34
N GLY A 131 -5.22 -1.34 -11.04
CA GLY A 131 -5.49 -2.41 -10.09
C GLY A 131 -5.76 -1.86 -8.70
N PHE A 132 -6.76 -2.40 -8.03
CA PHE A 132 -7.14 -1.98 -6.68
C PHE A 132 -6.49 -2.88 -5.61
N ILE A 133 -6.70 -4.20 -5.72
CA ILE A 133 -6.18 -5.22 -4.82
C ILE A 133 -4.77 -5.62 -5.27
N PHE A 134 -4.69 -6.14 -6.49
CA PHE A 134 -3.44 -6.56 -7.10
C PHE A 134 -2.93 -5.46 -8.03
N ARG A 135 -1.64 -5.14 -7.94
CA ARG A 135 -1.07 -4.01 -8.66
C ARG A 135 0.26 -4.36 -9.32
N PRO A 136 0.24 -5.06 -10.44
CA PRO A 136 1.46 -5.36 -11.20
C PRO A 136 2.35 -4.15 -11.48
N LEU A 137 1.77 -2.98 -11.75
CA LEU A 137 2.48 -1.72 -11.97
C LEU A 137 2.79 -0.93 -10.70
N GLY A 138 2.38 -1.42 -9.54
CA GLY A 138 2.65 -0.79 -8.24
C GLY A 138 4.10 -0.96 -7.77
N ILE A 139 5.08 -0.69 -8.62
CA ILE A 139 6.51 -0.95 -8.39
C ILE A 139 7.04 -0.23 -7.14
N PHE A 140 6.50 0.95 -6.86
CA PHE A 140 6.82 1.77 -5.68
C PHE A 140 5.72 1.73 -4.62
N ASP A 141 4.73 0.87 -4.78
CA ASP A 141 3.61 0.76 -3.83
C ASP A 141 4.03 -0.07 -2.61
N THR A 142 3.93 0.54 -1.45
CA THR A 142 4.25 -0.08 -0.15
C THR A 142 3.01 -0.30 0.71
N ARG A 143 1.80 -0.13 0.13
CA ARG A 143 0.54 -0.28 0.87
C ARG A 143 0.36 -1.71 1.36
N ASN A 144 -0.02 -1.84 2.62
CA ASN A 144 -0.67 -3.05 3.08
C ASN A 144 -2.17 -2.96 2.77
N ILE A 145 -2.64 -3.70 1.77
CA ILE A 145 -4.04 -3.67 1.32
C ILE A 145 -5.01 -4.19 2.39
N THR A 146 -4.53 -5.04 3.31
CA THR A 146 -5.31 -5.57 4.43
C THR A 146 -5.23 -4.70 5.68
N GLY A 147 -4.53 -3.58 5.61
CA GLY A 147 -4.46 -2.60 6.70
C GLY A 147 -5.74 -1.76 6.78
N VAL A 148 -6.00 -1.18 7.94
CA VAL A 148 -7.20 -0.38 8.22
C VAL A 148 -7.36 0.78 7.24
N VAL A 149 -6.29 1.54 7.00
CA VAL A 149 -6.22 2.61 5.99
C VAL A 149 -4.94 2.45 5.19
N PRO A 150 -4.98 1.72 4.07
CA PRO A 150 -3.80 1.45 3.26
C PRO A 150 -3.16 2.74 2.72
N GLN A 151 -1.88 2.93 2.97
CA GLN A 151 -1.14 4.09 2.49
C GLN A 151 0.22 3.69 1.91
N THR A 152 0.58 4.35 0.79
CA THR A 152 1.89 4.17 0.15
C THR A 152 2.89 5.19 0.71
N ARG A 153 4.04 4.73 1.19
CA ARG A 153 5.16 5.59 1.57
C ARG A 153 5.73 6.32 0.35
N GLY A 154 6.42 7.44 0.59
CA GLY A 154 7.16 8.15 -0.45
C GLY A 154 8.45 7.44 -0.85
N VAL A 155 8.85 7.68 -2.10
CA VAL A 155 10.17 7.34 -2.61
C VAL A 155 10.92 8.63 -2.95
N ASP A 156 12.22 8.66 -2.64
CA ASP A 156 13.08 9.79 -3.00
C ASP A 156 13.35 9.75 -4.49
N GLY A 157 13.13 10.85 -5.19
CA GLY A 157 13.36 10.88 -6.63
C GLY A 157 13.01 12.19 -7.30
N LEU A 158 13.28 12.23 -8.60
CA LEU A 158 12.85 13.29 -9.48
C LEU A 158 11.78 12.74 -10.43
N ARG A 159 10.70 13.47 -10.60
CA ARG A 159 9.61 13.17 -11.51
C ARG A 159 9.27 14.39 -12.36
N SER A 160 9.09 14.18 -13.65
CA SER A 160 8.55 15.17 -14.57
C SER A 160 7.27 14.66 -15.20
N THR A 161 6.29 15.54 -15.38
CA THR A 161 5.05 15.25 -16.12
C THR A 161 4.88 16.33 -17.16
N PHE A 162 4.76 15.95 -18.41
CA PHE A 162 4.46 16.85 -19.51
C PHE A 162 3.08 16.52 -20.08
N PHE A 163 2.18 17.48 -20.00
CA PHE A 163 0.82 17.38 -20.55
C PHE A 163 0.89 17.69 -22.04
N LEU A 164 0.59 16.71 -22.87
CA LEU A 164 0.55 16.85 -24.33
C LEU A 164 -0.68 17.65 -24.74
N ASP A 165 -1.81 17.32 -24.13
CA ASP A 165 -3.11 17.97 -24.23
C ASP A 165 -3.90 17.73 -22.93
N ASP A 166 -5.21 18.09 -22.92
CA ASP A 166 -6.10 17.98 -21.76
C ASP A 166 -6.38 16.51 -21.36
N THR A 167 -6.09 15.56 -22.23
CA THR A 167 -6.43 14.15 -22.09
C THR A 167 -5.22 13.22 -22.06
N SER A 168 -4.03 13.74 -22.35
CA SER A 168 -2.83 12.91 -22.47
C SER A 168 -1.60 13.54 -21.86
N SER A 169 -0.73 12.69 -21.29
CA SER A 169 0.52 13.11 -20.66
C SER A 169 1.64 12.08 -20.83
N VAL A 170 2.87 12.57 -20.74
CA VAL A 170 4.07 11.75 -20.60
C VAL A 170 4.74 12.07 -19.27
N GLN A 171 5.03 11.04 -18.50
CA GLN A 171 5.68 11.15 -17.21
C GLN A 171 7.02 10.42 -17.24
N GLY A 172 8.07 11.05 -16.71
CA GLY A 172 9.37 10.43 -16.51
C GLY A 172 9.76 10.48 -15.04
N TRP A 173 10.53 9.51 -14.57
CA TRP A 173 11.08 9.49 -13.21
C TRP A 173 12.47 8.90 -13.15
N VAL A 174 13.20 9.35 -12.13
CA VAL A 174 14.49 8.79 -11.72
C VAL A 174 14.47 8.66 -10.19
N VAL A 175 14.70 7.45 -9.70
CA VAL A 175 14.66 7.09 -8.27
C VAL A 175 15.95 6.36 -7.92
N PRO A 176 16.68 6.73 -6.86
CA PRO A 176 17.83 5.96 -6.38
C PRO A 176 17.43 4.52 -6.05
N ALA A 177 18.18 3.55 -6.54
CA ALA A 177 18.04 2.17 -6.08
C ALA A 177 18.57 2.05 -4.64
N LYS A 178 17.97 1.17 -3.83
CA LYS A 178 18.29 1.04 -2.38
C LYS A 178 19.77 0.80 -2.10
N LEU A 179 20.51 0.24 -3.05
CA LEU A 179 21.91 -0.08 -2.91
C LEU A 179 22.74 0.51 -4.06
N GLY A 180 23.67 1.38 -3.71
CA GLY A 180 24.70 1.87 -4.59
C GLY A 180 24.32 3.12 -5.41
N SER A 181 25.21 3.47 -6.35
CA SER A 181 25.10 4.64 -7.24
C SER A 181 24.19 4.43 -8.46
N ARG A 182 23.35 3.40 -8.44
CA ARG A 182 22.46 3.07 -9.57
C ARG A 182 21.10 3.72 -9.41
N MET A 183 20.44 4.00 -10.54
CA MET A 183 19.16 4.66 -10.58
C MET A 183 18.13 3.80 -11.30
N ILE A 184 16.93 3.71 -10.73
CA ILE A 184 15.72 3.26 -11.40
C ILE A 184 15.24 4.43 -12.25
N ALA A 185 15.01 4.21 -13.54
CA ALA A 185 14.50 5.25 -14.42
C ALA A 185 13.37 4.70 -15.30
N GLY A 186 12.36 5.50 -15.56
CA GLY A 186 11.24 5.05 -16.37
C GLY A 186 10.47 6.18 -17.02
N LEU A 187 9.62 5.78 -17.95
CA LEU A 187 8.70 6.63 -18.68
C LEU A 187 7.31 5.98 -18.67
N ARG A 188 6.29 6.81 -18.61
CA ARG A 188 4.88 6.43 -18.76
C ARG A 188 4.21 7.39 -19.73
N TRP A 189 3.45 6.85 -20.65
CA TRP A 189 2.46 7.59 -21.40
C TRP A 189 1.07 7.20 -20.92
N GLU A 190 0.19 8.17 -20.83
CA GLU A 190 -1.19 7.99 -20.38
C GLU A 190 -2.10 8.87 -21.20
N ALA A 191 -3.26 8.34 -21.59
CA ALA A 191 -4.26 9.07 -22.33
C ALA A 191 -5.68 8.56 -22.05
N LEU A 192 -6.65 9.45 -22.16
CA LEU A 192 -8.05 9.11 -22.22
C LEU A 192 -8.43 8.85 -23.69
N LEU A 193 -8.63 7.58 -24.05
CA LEU A 193 -9.02 7.14 -25.38
C LEU A 193 -10.53 6.91 -25.43
N GLY A 194 -11.26 7.94 -25.83
CA GLY A 194 -12.72 7.97 -25.68
C GLY A 194 -13.09 8.06 -24.20
N GLU A 195 -13.71 7.00 -23.65
CA GLU A 195 -14.10 6.90 -22.24
C GLU A 195 -13.15 5.96 -21.45
N VAL A 196 -12.07 5.48 -22.08
CA VAL A 196 -11.15 4.53 -21.49
C VAL A 196 -9.81 5.21 -21.16
N GLU A 197 -9.49 5.32 -19.89
CA GLU A 197 -8.15 5.68 -19.43
C GLU A 197 -7.19 4.56 -19.80
N SER A 198 -6.09 4.88 -20.48
CA SER A 198 -5.14 3.90 -20.98
C SER A 198 -3.72 4.41 -20.79
N GLY A 199 -2.79 3.50 -20.49
CA GLY A 199 -1.38 3.89 -20.37
C GLY A 199 -0.43 2.74 -20.58
N VAL A 200 0.80 3.11 -20.92
CA VAL A 200 1.95 2.20 -21.04
C VAL A 200 3.12 2.72 -20.23
N VAL A 201 3.87 1.78 -19.67
CA VAL A 201 5.01 2.06 -18.79
C VAL A 201 6.23 1.29 -19.30
N ALA A 202 7.37 1.93 -19.29
CA ALA A 202 8.66 1.30 -19.50
C ALA A 202 9.62 1.75 -18.40
N GLN A 203 10.28 0.83 -17.71
CA GLN A 203 11.19 1.13 -16.62
C GLN A 203 12.42 0.25 -16.66
N TYR A 204 13.58 0.86 -16.44
CA TYR A 204 14.82 0.18 -16.12
C TYR A 204 15.00 0.10 -14.61
N HIS A 205 15.24 -1.09 -14.09
CA HIS A 205 15.50 -1.35 -12.68
C HIS A 205 16.81 -2.10 -12.53
N PRO A 206 17.85 -1.48 -11.98
CA PRO A 206 19.09 -2.18 -11.65
C PRO A 206 18.85 -2.99 -10.37
N ILE A 207 18.49 -4.25 -10.51
CA ILE A 207 18.27 -5.12 -9.35
C ILE A 207 19.61 -5.43 -8.72
N SER A 208 19.82 -4.98 -7.50
CA SER A 208 20.86 -5.47 -6.61
C SER A 208 20.23 -6.18 -5.40
N ASP A 209 19.16 -6.94 -5.61
CA ASP A 209 18.31 -7.48 -4.55
C ASP A 209 18.90 -8.62 -3.74
N LEU A 210 20.16 -8.92 -3.96
CA LEU A 210 20.85 -9.86 -3.11
C LEU A 210 21.89 -9.11 -2.31
N ASP A 211 21.43 -8.43 -1.27
CA ASP A 211 22.29 -7.90 -0.21
C ASP A 211 23.21 -8.98 0.40
N GLU A 212 22.80 -10.25 0.24
CA GLU A 212 23.56 -11.42 0.72
C GLU A 212 24.52 -12.01 -0.33
N LEU A 213 24.35 -11.70 -1.64
CA LEU A 213 25.17 -12.26 -2.72
C LEU A 213 25.51 -11.22 -3.80
N PRO A 214 26.45 -10.30 -3.54
CA PRO A 214 26.77 -9.17 -4.43
C PRO A 214 27.30 -9.55 -5.82
N GLN A 215 27.59 -10.83 -6.07
CA GLN A 215 28.12 -11.33 -7.35
C GLN A 215 27.06 -11.53 -8.46
N PHE A 216 25.77 -11.38 -8.16
CA PHE A 216 24.68 -11.54 -9.12
C PHE A 216 23.98 -10.22 -9.41
N GLY A 217 24.71 -9.21 -9.89
CA GLY A 217 24.06 -8.00 -10.40
C GLY A 217 23.03 -8.37 -11.47
N ARG A 218 21.75 -8.15 -11.20
CA ARG A 218 20.64 -8.35 -12.12
C ARG A 218 20.20 -7.00 -12.66
N GLU A 219 19.92 -6.92 -13.93
CA GLU A 219 19.29 -5.77 -14.56
C GLU A 219 17.93 -6.22 -15.07
N MET A 220 16.94 -5.37 -14.92
CA MET A 220 15.58 -5.67 -15.33
C MET A 220 15.00 -4.52 -16.14
N ILE A 221 14.38 -4.85 -17.26
CA ILE A 221 13.49 -3.95 -17.99
C ILE A 221 12.07 -4.39 -17.70
N GLN A 222 11.25 -3.47 -17.25
CA GLN A 222 9.85 -3.67 -16.97
C GLN A 222 9.02 -2.93 -18.01
N LEU A 223 8.12 -3.65 -18.66
CA LEU A 223 7.16 -3.08 -19.60
C LEU A 223 5.76 -3.36 -19.07
N GLY A 224 4.89 -2.38 -19.10
CA GLY A 224 3.54 -2.58 -18.60
C GLY A 224 2.49 -1.76 -19.35
N TYR A 225 1.26 -2.17 -19.13
CA TYR A 225 0.08 -1.47 -19.62
C TYR A 225 -1.00 -1.42 -18.54
N HIS A 226 -1.87 -0.46 -18.65
CA HIS A 226 -3.13 -0.44 -17.91
C HIS A 226 -4.22 0.19 -18.76
N PHE A 227 -5.45 -0.21 -18.49
CA PHE A 227 -6.63 0.50 -18.95
C PHE A 227 -7.75 0.38 -17.90
N LYS A 228 -8.58 1.40 -17.85
CA LYS A 228 -9.78 1.46 -17.01
C LYS A 228 -10.89 2.18 -17.76
N GLY A 229 -12.08 1.63 -17.69
CA GLY A 229 -13.28 2.21 -18.28
C GLY A 229 -14.50 1.91 -17.44
N GLU A 230 -15.62 2.54 -17.80
CA GLU A 230 -16.91 2.32 -17.17
C GLU A 230 -17.98 2.27 -18.28
N TYR A 231 -18.90 1.33 -18.16
CA TYR A 231 -20.07 1.24 -19.02
C TYR A 231 -21.33 1.05 -18.18
N HIS A 232 -21.62 -0.13 -17.66
CA HIS A 232 -22.60 -0.40 -16.60
C HIS A 232 -21.92 -0.73 -15.28
N ALA A 233 -20.74 -1.26 -15.36
CA ALA A 233 -19.82 -1.54 -14.27
C ALA A 233 -18.45 -0.94 -14.63
N ALA A 234 -17.66 -0.55 -13.66
CA ALA A 234 -16.28 -0.23 -13.93
C ALA A 234 -15.50 -1.51 -14.24
N TYR A 235 -14.53 -1.41 -15.13
CA TYR A 235 -13.66 -2.52 -15.51
C TYR A 235 -12.25 -2.00 -15.74
N TRP A 236 -11.27 -2.82 -15.42
CA TRP A 236 -9.86 -2.51 -15.64
C TRP A 236 -9.02 -3.75 -15.92
N SER A 237 -7.90 -3.53 -16.54
CA SER A 237 -6.83 -4.49 -16.61
C SER A 237 -5.49 -3.79 -16.52
N GLU A 238 -4.54 -4.51 -15.95
CA GLU A 238 -3.17 -4.06 -15.77
C GLU A 238 -2.26 -5.26 -15.97
N GLY A 239 -1.15 -5.06 -16.68
CA GLY A 239 -0.18 -6.12 -16.88
C GLY A 239 1.24 -5.61 -16.92
N ARG A 240 2.19 -6.46 -16.53
CA ARG A 240 3.62 -6.17 -16.52
C ARG A 240 4.42 -7.37 -17.00
N VAL A 241 5.39 -7.11 -17.85
CA VAL A 241 6.43 -8.05 -18.27
C VAL A 241 7.76 -7.58 -17.69
N ASP A 242 8.45 -8.45 -16.97
CA ASP A 242 9.79 -8.24 -16.47
C ASP A 242 10.78 -9.07 -17.32
N LEU A 243 11.69 -8.38 -17.97
CA LEU A 243 12.80 -8.93 -18.75
C LEU A 243 14.07 -8.83 -17.91
N GLU A 244 14.43 -9.91 -17.22
CA GLU A 244 15.60 -9.94 -16.37
C GLU A 244 16.85 -10.35 -17.18
N ARG A 245 17.96 -9.66 -16.95
CA ARG A 245 19.26 -10.01 -17.48
C ARG A 245 20.13 -10.64 -16.41
N VAL A 246 20.24 -11.96 -16.41
CA VAL A 246 21.14 -12.73 -15.57
C VAL A 246 22.24 -13.30 -16.47
N LYS A 247 23.48 -13.48 -15.98
CA LYS A 247 24.68 -13.80 -16.79
C LYS A 247 24.50 -14.91 -17.82
N GLU A 248 23.66 -15.90 -17.58
CA GLU A 248 23.47 -17.06 -18.48
C GLU A 248 21.99 -17.38 -18.75
N ASN A 249 21.08 -16.64 -18.15
CA ASN A 249 19.64 -16.89 -18.29
C ASN A 249 18.90 -15.54 -18.37
N HIS A 250 17.86 -15.48 -19.20
CA HIS A 250 17.03 -14.30 -19.39
C HIS A 250 15.57 -14.65 -19.07
N PRO A 251 15.23 -14.86 -17.81
CA PRO A 251 13.84 -15.19 -17.46
C PRO A 251 12.91 -14.04 -17.81
N VAL A 252 11.80 -14.40 -18.44
CA VAL A 252 10.68 -13.50 -18.70
C VAL A 252 9.59 -13.82 -17.67
N ARG A 253 9.13 -12.79 -16.96
CA ARG A 253 8.04 -12.92 -16.00
C ARG A 253 6.89 -12.04 -16.43
N PHE A 254 5.69 -12.53 -16.20
CA PHE A 254 4.47 -11.84 -16.55
C PHE A 254 3.52 -11.81 -15.35
N ASP A 255 3.03 -10.63 -15.02
CA ASP A 255 1.98 -10.40 -14.03
C ASP A 255 0.81 -9.72 -14.72
N ALA A 256 -0.41 -10.12 -14.42
CA ALA A 256 -1.59 -9.46 -14.95
C ALA A 256 -2.74 -9.47 -13.93
N VAL A 257 -3.57 -8.44 -13.98
CA VAL A 257 -4.83 -8.36 -13.25
C VAL A 257 -5.93 -7.93 -14.19
N VAL A 258 -7.10 -8.47 -13.98
CA VAL A 258 -8.37 -7.98 -14.53
C VAL A 258 -9.35 -7.79 -13.40
N GLY A 259 -10.11 -6.72 -13.42
CA GLY A 259 -11.04 -6.39 -12.35
C GLY A 259 -12.29 -5.71 -12.84
N THR A 260 -13.29 -5.75 -11.99
CA THR A 260 -14.56 -5.06 -12.18
C THR A 260 -15.15 -4.67 -10.85
N ASP A 261 -15.89 -3.59 -10.79
CA ASP A 261 -16.72 -3.25 -9.64
C ASP A 261 -18.11 -2.76 -10.07
N TYR A 262 -19.05 -2.94 -9.17
CA TYR A 262 -20.42 -2.49 -9.33
C TYR A 262 -21.08 -2.22 -7.97
N THR A 263 -21.90 -1.19 -7.90
CA THR A 263 -22.72 -0.91 -6.72
C THR A 263 -24.16 -1.34 -6.98
N PHE A 264 -24.60 -2.35 -6.27
CA PHE A 264 -25.98 -2.86 -6.31
C PHE A 264 -26.89 -1.99 -5.46
N ASP A 265 -28.12 -1.78 -5.91
CA ASP A 265 -29.18 -1.10 -5.15
C ASP A 265 -29.77 -2.05 -4.09
N VAL A 266 -28.96 -2.37 -3.08
CA VAL A 266 -29.32 -3.24 -1.95
C VAL A 266 -28.98 -2.49 -0.66
N GLY A 267 -30.00 -2.21 0.17
CA GLY A 267 -29.83 -1.35 1.34
C GLY A 267 -29.41 0.07 0.94
N ASP A 268 -28.33 0.58 1.54
CA ASP A 268 -27.76 1.88 1.20
C ASP A 268 -26.67 1.81 0.12
N GLY A 269 -26.69 0.75 -0.70
CA GLY A 269 -25.75 0.50 -1.79
C GLY A 269 -24.66 -0.51 -1.41
N LEU A 270 -24.78 -1.75 -1.91
CA LEU A 270 -23.73 -2.77 -1.75
C LEU A 270 -22.72 -2.66 -2.90
N HIS A 271 -21.53 -2.17 -2.59
CA HIS A 271 -20.41 -2.16 -3.53
C HIS A 271 -19.68 -3.50 -3.53
N VAL A 272 -19.49 -4.07 -4.70
CA VAL A 272 -18.78 -5.35 -4.93
C VAL A 272 -17.67 -5.11 -5.91
N LEU A 273 -16.45 -5.41 -5.51
CA LEU A 273 -15.27 -5.38 -6.37
C LEU A 273 -14.69 -6.80 -6.45
N LEU A 274 -14.33 -7.20 -7.66
CA LEU A 274 -13.70 -8.48 -7.95
C LEU A 274 -12.45 -8.27 -8.81
N GLU A 275 -11.33 -8.86 -8.41
CA GLU A 275 -10.12 -8.94 -9.21
C GLU A 275 -9.64 -10.39 -9.33
N TYR A 276 -9.11 -10.72 -10.50
CA TYR A 276 -8.34 -11.93 -10.76
C TYR A 276 -6.91 -11.56 -11.11
N PHE A 277 -5.96 -12.15 -10.40
CA PHE A 277 -4.53 -11.96 -10.60
C PHE A 277 -3.88 -13.25 -11.10
N PHE A 278 -3.04 -13.08 -12.11
CA PHE A 278 -2.19 -14.11 -12.67
C PHE A 278 -0.72 -13.68 -12.60
N SER A 279 0.17 -14.59 -12.21
CA SER A 279 1.61 -14.35 -12.25
C SER A 279 2.36 -15.62 -12.65
N THR A 280 3.37 -15.44 -13.49
CA THR A 280 4.36 -16.50 -13.81
C THR A 280 5.53 -16.51 -12.83
N ARG A 281 5.50 -15.69 -11.77
CA ARG A 281 6.54 -15.61 -10.76
C ARG A 281 6.50 -16.87 -9.90
N GLU A 282 7.64 -17.53 -9.82
CA GLU A 282 7.82 -18.59 -8.83
C GLU A 282 7.84 -17.97 -7.43
N PRO A 283 7.18 -18.60 -6.44
CA PRO A 283 7.41 -18.26 -5.05
C PRO A 283 8.91 -18.42 -4.74
N GLN A 284 9.52 -17.43 -4.11
CA GLN A 284 10.99 -17.34 -3.92
C GLN A 284 11.60 -18.48 -3.07
N PHE A 285 10.79 -19.35 -2.48
CA PHE A 285 11.23 -20.34 -1.49
C PHE A 285 10.91 -21.81 -1.84
N SER A 286 10.60 -22.11 -3.10
CA SER A 286 10.43 -23.51 -3.51
C SER A 286 11.82 -24.17 -3.67
N GLN A 287 12.34 -24.80 -2.62
CA GLN A 287 13.55 -25.65 -2.69
C GLN A 287 13.27 -27.07 -3.23
N ASP A 288 12.02 -27.43 -3.41
CA ASP A 288 11.67 -28.77 -3.89
C ASP A 288 11.36 -28.78 -5.38
N ASP A 289 12.03 -29.66 -6.11
CA ASP A 289 11.89 -29.97 -7.54
C ASP A 289 10.51 -30.56 -7.90
N VAL A 290 9.42 -29.93 -7.50
CA VAL A 290 8.09 -30.32 -7.96
C VAL A 290 7.90 -29.79 -9.38
N LYS A 291 8.09 -30.66 -10.38
CA LYS A 291 7.73 -30.41 -11.78
C LYS A 291 6.22 -30.17 -11.90
N GLY A 292 5.80 -28.92 -11.82
CA GLY A 292 4.41 -28.49 -11.98
C GLY A 292 4.33 -27.06 -12.49
N ASP A 293 3.17 -26.67 -12.98
CA ASP A 293 2.88 -25.27 -13.31
C ASP A 293 3.05 -24.41 -12.05
N ARG A 294 3.98 -23.47 -12.09
CA ARG A 294 4.37 -22.63 -10.97
C ARG A 294 3.68 -21.26 -11.00
N SER A 295 2.68 -21.11 -11.86
CA SER A 295 1.91 -19.89 -11.96
C SER A 295 1.06 -19.63 -10.70
N ILE A 296 0.88 -18.35 -10.36
CA ILE A 296 0.03 -17.89 -9.27
C ILE A 296 -1.31 -17.48 -9.87
N HIS A 297 -2.40 -17.93 -9.26
CA HIS A 297 -3.77 -17.62 -9.65
C HIS A 297 -4.54 -17.21 -8.41
N GLN A 298 -4.85 -15.92 -8.26
CA GLN A 298 -5.51 -15.41 -7.08
C GLN A 298 -6.76 -14.62 -7.43
N PHE A 299 -7.77 -14.71 -6.57
CA PHE A 299 -8.93 -13.83 -6.59
C PHE A 299 -8.89 -12.90 -5.38
N GLY A 300 -9.25 -11.65 -5.62
CA GLY A 300 -9.51 -10.67 -4.58
C GLY A 300 -10.95 -10.19 -4.69
N VAL A 301 -11.63 -10.12 -3.55
CA VAL A 301 -13.01 -9.63 -3.45
C VAL A 301 -13.08 -8.59 -2.36
N LEU A 302 -13.71 -7.46 -2.64
CA LEU A 302 -14.11 -6.48 -1.64
C LEU A 302 -15.62 -6.33 -1.69
N LEU A 303 -16.26 -6.54 -0.56
CA LEU A 303 -17.65 -6.16 -0.31
C LEU A 303 -17.66 -4.99 0.66
N ASP A 304 -18.44 -3.98 0.36
CA ASP A 304 -18.47 -2.74 1.11
C ASP A 304 -19.87 -2.14 1.09
N GLN A 305 -20.39 -1.79 2.27
CA GLN A 305 -21.73 -1.22 2.38
C GLN A 305 -21.84 -0.31 3.60
N PRO A 306 -22.39 0.91 3.46
CA PRO A 306 -22.86 1.70 4.58
C PRO A 306 -24.10 1.02 5.19
N ILE A 307 -24.17 0.96 6.52
CA ILE A 307 -25.36 0.51 7.28
C ILE A 307 -26.15 1.73 7.73
N SER A 308 -25.45 2.82 8.03
CA SER A 308 -26.01 4.11 8.43
C SER A 308 -25.02 5.22 8.06
N ALA A 309 -25.37 6.48 8.35
CA ALA A 309 -24.48 7.61 8.15
C ALA A 309 -23.12 7.47 8.88
N ASP A 310 -23.11 6.74 10.01
CA ASP A 310 -21.95 6.63 10.88
C ASP A 310 -21.31 5.24 10.86
N ILE A 311 -21.96 4.23 10.24
CA ILE A 311 -21.49 2.83 10.28
C ILE A 311 -21.34 2.31 8.87
N ARG A 312 -20.16 1.78 8.56
CA ARG A 312 -19.82 1.09 7.32
C ARG A 312 -19.16 -0.25 7.64
N TRP A 313 -19.49 -1.29 6.91
CA TRP A 313 -18.78 -2.55 6.99
C TRP A 313 -18.09 -2.87 5.66
N GLN A 314 -16.98 -3.58 5.75
CA GLN A 314 -16.24 -4.10 4.62
C GLN A 314 -15.85 -5.55 4.87
N LEU A 315 -15.83 -6.35 3.84
CA LEU A 315 -15.23 -7.67 3.86
C LEU A 315 -14.24 -7.76 2.70
N PHE A 316 -12.98 -7.81 3.05
CA PHE A 316 -11.92 -8.07 2.10
C PHE A 316 -11.56 -9.56 2.12
N SER A 317 -11.44 -10.19 0.95
CA SER A 317 -11.15 -11.61 0.81
C SER A 317 -10.11 -11.84 -0.28
N LEU A 318 -9.12 -12.65 0.02
CA LEU A 318 -8.13 -13.18 -0.93
C LEU A 318 -8.25 -14.69 -1.00
N PHE A 319 -8.12 -15.25 -2.18
CA PHE A 319 -8.18 -16.68 -2.42
C PHE A 319 -7.13 -17.10 -3.45
N ASP A 320 -6.28 -18.07 -3.11
CA ASP A 320 -5.35 -18.72 -4.04
C ASP A 320 -5.96 -20.02 -4.59
N VAL A 321 -6.12 -20.08 -5.90
CA VAL A 321 -6.77 -21.21 -6.58
C VAL A 321 -5.94 -22.49 -6.51
N ARG A 322 -4.63 -22.34 -6.50
CA ARG A 322 -3.68 -23.44 -6.60
C ARG A 322 -3.67 -24.32 -5.35
N ASP A 323 -3.56 -23.71 -4.21
CA ASP A 323 -3.47 -24.40 -2.92
C ASP A 323 -4.77 -24.36 -2.12
N GLY A 324 -5.73 -23.54 -2.55
CA GLY A 324 -6.99 -23.34 -1.86
C GLY A 324 -6.83 -22.52 -0.58
N SER A 325 -5.73 -21.78 -0.42
CA SER A 325 -5.56 -20.88 0.71
C SER A 325 -6.44 -19.65 0.55
N PHE A 326 -6.90 -19.12 1.68
CA PHE A 326 -7.72 -17.92 1.72
C PHE A 326 -7.40 -17.05 2.91
N GLN A 327 -7.71 -15.78 2.78
CA GLN A 327 -7.70 -14.81 3.86
C GLN A 327 -8.98 -13.99 3.82
N LEU A 328 -9.61 -13.80 4.98
CA LEU A 328 -10.77 -12.95 5.19
C LEU A 328 -10.39 -11.84 6.16
N VAL A 329 -10.74 -10.61 5.82
CA VAL A 329 -10.50 -9.42 6.65
C VAL A 329 -11.80 -8.62 6.75
N PRO A 330 -12.71 -9.00 7.66
CA PRO A 330 -13.87 -8.17 7.98
C PRO A 330 -13.42 -6.91 8.72
N GLN A 331 -14.07 -5.80 8.40
CA GLN A 331 -13.85 -4.51 9.03
C GLN A 331 -15.19 -3.81 9.25
N VAL A 332 -15.34 -3.17 10.40
CA VAL A 332 -16.42 -2.22 10.68
C VAL A 332 -15.78 -0.89 11.02
N GLU A 333 -16.22 0.14 10.33
CA GLU A 333 -15.89 1.53 10.61
C GLU A 333 -17.05 2.21 11.33
N TYR A 334 -16.76 2.94 12.39
CA TYR A 334 -17.69 3.80 13.08
C TYR A 334 -17.15 5.24 13.14
N THR A 335 -17.89 6.16 12.54
CA THR A 335 -17.57 7.58 12.51
C THR A 335 -18.04 8.23 13.83
N LEU A 336 -17.10 8.51 14.73
CA LEU A 336 -17.39 9.20 15.99
C LEU A 336 -17.64 10.69 15.78
N THR A 337 -16.82 11.30 14.93
CA THR A 337 -16.96 12.69 14.46
C THR A 337 -16.44 12.77 13.02
N SER A 338 -16.59 13.90 12.34
CA SER A 338 -16.02 14.11 10.99
C SER A 338 -14.49 13.92 10.91
N GLN A 339 -13.81 13.86 12.05
CA GLN A 339 -12.34 13.73 12.13
C GLN A 339 -11.88 12.49 12.89
N ILE A 340 -12.76 11.79 13.61
CA ILE A 340 -12.40 10.64 14.46
C ILE A 340 -13.18 9.42 14.02
N PHE A 341 -12.44 8.36 13.70
CA PHE A 341 -12.94 7.09 13.21
C PHE A 341 -12.48 5.95 14.11
N LEU A 342 -13.37 5.03 14.39
CA LEU A 342 -13.08 3.80 15.12
C LEU A 342 -13.24 2.62 14.14
N TYR A 343 -12.24 1.76 14.09
CA TYR A 343 -12.22 0.55 13.27
C TYR A 343 -12.15 -0.69 14.14
N ILE A 344 -13.04 -1.64 13.89
CA ILE A 344 -12.96 -3.00 14.41
C ILE A 344 -12.60 -3.88 13.22
N THR A 345 -11.49 -4.59 13.31
CA THR A 345 -11.00 -5.46 12.24
C THR A 345 -10.85 -6.87 12.73
N GLY A 346 -11.10 -7.83 11.86
CA GLY A 346 -10.74 -9.22 12.07
C GLY A 346 -9.81 -9.67 10.94
N LYS A 347 -8.99 -10.66 11.21
CA LYS A 347 -8.21 -11.34 10.19
C LYS A 347 -8.26 -12.83 10.44
N TRP A 348 -8.59 -13.56 9.40
CA TRP A 348 -8.67 -15.03 9.47
C TRP A 348 -8.17 -15.61 8.15
N GLY A 349 -7.29 -16.61 8.23
CA GLY A 349 -6.76 -17.33 7.09
C GLY A 349 -6.84 -18.84 7.27
N GLY A 350 -6.79 -19.56 6.16
CA GLY A 350 -6.83 -21.01 6.18
C GLY A 350 -6.63 -21.61 4.80
N THR A 351 -6.78 -22.92 4.70
CA THR A 351 -6.74 -23.65 3.44
C THR A 351 -7.93 -24.60 3.32
N LEU A 352 -8.53 -24.65 2.13
CA LEU A 352 -9.62 -25.58 1.80
C LEU A 352 -9.10 -26.95 1.38
N LYS A 353 -7.82 -27.05 0.99
CA LYS A 353 -7.19 -28.31 0.61
C LYS A 353 -6.58 -28.99 1.83
N THR A 354 -7.00 -30.22 2.07
CA THR A 354 -6.54 -31.07 3.19
C THR A 354 -5.23 -31.82 2.91
N ASP A 355 -4.60 -31.60 1.76
CA ASP A 355 -3.37 -32.31 1.41
C ASP A 355 -2.21 -31.85 2.30
N ARG A 356 -1.78 -32.76 3.20
CA ARG A 356 -0.78 -32.49 4.24
C ARG A 356 0.59 -32.10 3.68
N THR A 357 0.86 -32.40 2.40
CA THR A 357 2.11 -32.04 1.73
C THR A 357 2.10 -30.57 1.28
N ALA A 358 0.98 -30.08 0.77
CA ALA A 358 0.82 -28.69 0.40
C ALA A 358 0.88 -27.75 1.63
N GLY A 359 0.23 -28.16 2.74
CA GLY A 359 0.18 -27.35 3.97
C GLY A 359 1.53 -27.08 4.64
N ARG A 360 2.56 -27.89 4.39
CA ARG A 360 3.91 -27.63 4.91
C ARG A 360 4.71 -26.64 4.05
N LEU A 361 4.57 -26.72 2.73
CA LEU A 361 5.27 -25.80 1.81
C LEU A 361 4.71 -24.38 1.89
N PHE A 362 3.40 -24.24 2.08
CA PHE A 362 2.73 -22.93 2.07
C PHE A 362 2.66 -22.23 3.42
N LYS A 363 2.95 -22.95 4.51
CA LYS A 363 3.05 -22.32 5.83
C LYS A 363 4.22 -21.32 5.92
N GLU A 364 5.19 -21.46 5.00
CA GLU A 364 6.38 -20.61 4.93
C GLU A 364 6.36 -19.59 3.78
N THR A 365 5.46 -19.71 2.80
CA THR A 365 5.56 -18.95 1.54
C THR A 365 4.33 -18.15 1.13
N ALA A 366 3.16 -18.40 1.71
CA ALA A 366 1.97 -17.64 1.39
C ALA A 366 1.58 -16.79 2.58
N ASP A 367 1.55 -15.47 2.38
CA ASP A 367 1.04 -14.49 3.35
C ASP A 367 -0.38 -14.79 3.84
N PHE A 368 -1.07 -15.75 3.22
CA PHE A 368 -2.45 -16.12 3.54
C PHE A 368 -2.57 -17.28 4.51
N ASN A 369 -1.64 -18.23 4.50
CA ASN A 369 -1.74 -19.48 5.29
C ASN A 369 -1.24 -19.39 6.72
N GLY A 370 -0.47 -18.39 7.06
CA GLY A 370 0.12 -18.21 8.39
C GLY A 370 -0.66 -17.25 9.29
N THR A 371 -1.84 -16.79 8.85
CA THR A 371 -2.58 -15.78 9.60
C THR A 371 -3.40 -16.45 10.69
N GLU A 372 -2.86 -16.46 11.90
CA GLU A 372 -3.65 -16.78 13.07
C GLU A 372 -4.84 -15.82 13.19
N PRO A 373 -6.03 -16.31 13.59
CA PRO A 373 -7.18 -15.45 13.81
C PRO A 373 -6.81 -14.31 14.75
N ASN A 374 -7.09 -13.10 14.34
CA ASN A 374 -6.88 -11.95 15.21
C ASN A 374 -8.02 -10.94 15.12
N VAL A 375 -8.14 -10.12 16.15
CA VAL A 375 -9.11 -9.02 16.22
C VAL A 375 -8.37 -7.75 16.60
N GLY A 376 -8.57 -6.70 15.83
CA GLY A 376 -7.96 -5.40 16.05
C GLY A 376 -8.99 -4.31 16.36
N LEU A 377 -8.58 -3.36 17.16
CA LEU A 377 -9.28 -2.11 17.41
C LEU A 377 -8.32 -0.97 17.05
N THR A 378 -8.76 -0.08 16.18
CA THR A 378 -7.93 1.07 15.76
C THR A 378 -8.76 2.35 15.81
N VAL A 379 -8.20 3.38 16.42
CA VAL A 379 -8.76 4.75 16.39
C VAL A 379 -7.86 5.60 15.51
N ILE A 380 -8.48 6.34 14.60
CA ILE A 380 -7.79 7.29 13.73
C ILE A 380 -8.41 8.66 13.94
N ALA A 381 -7.58 9.65 14.25
CA ALA A 381 -7.98 11.04 14.33
C ALA A 381 -7.20 11.87 13.31
N HIS A 382 -7.92 12.69 12.54
CA HIS A 382 -7.39 13.68 11.60
C HIS A 382 -7.60 15.10 12.14
N PHE A 383 -6.69 16.03 11.82
CA PHE A 383 -6.80 17.44 12.22
C PHE A 383 -6.05 18.37 11.26
#